data_c1253533263246c9df15d23b21145cce
#
_entry.id   c1253533263246c9df15d23b21145cce
#
_cell.length_a   1.000
_cell.length_b   1.000
_cell.length_c   1.000
_cell.angle_alpha   90.00
_cell.angle_beta   90.00
_cell.angle_gamma   90.00
#
_symmetry.space_group_name_H-M   'P 1'
#
loop_
_entity.id
_entity.type
_entity.pdbx_description
1 polymer ?
#
loop_
_entity_poly.entity_id
_entity_poly.type
_entity_poly.pdbx_seq_one_letter_code
_entity_poly.pdbx_strand_id
1 'polypeptide(L)'
;DYVFGYTLINDVTARDLQRGDGQWVRGKGLDTFAPLGPFITTRDEIADVHALKIEGRLNGETMQSSTTAKMIFKVPYLVSYISQGITLEAGDVIATGTPEGVGFFRKPPVLLKDGDVFEVSVERLGTLRNTVRGPRGAD
;
A
#
# COMPACT_ATOMS: atom_id res chain seq x y z
N ASP A 1 -12.74 -18.05 -4.19
CA ASP A 1 -12.30 -19.13 -3.29
C ASP A 1 -10.78 -19.13 -3.05
N TYR A 2 -10.00 -18.31 -3.77
CA TYR A 2 -8.53 -18.28 -3.66
C TYR A 2 -8.00 -17.15 -2.75
N VAL A 3 -8.85 -16.21 -2.32
CA VAL A 3 -8.45 -15.14 -1.41
C VAL A 3 -8.63 -15.63 0.03
N PHE A 4 -7.54 -15.66 0.77
CA PHE A 4 -7.56 -15.97 2.21
C PHE A 4 -8.11 -14.80 3.02
N GLY A 5 -7.64 -13.58 2.74
CA GLY A 5 -8.03 -12.39 3.48
C GLY A 5 -7.42 -11.12 2.93
N TYR A 6 -7.54 -10.05 3.69
CA TYR A 6 -7.13 -8.71 3.34
C TYR A 6 -6.27 -8.11 4.44
N THR A 7 -5.30 -7.30 4.05
CA THR A 7 -4.44 -6.55 4.96
C THR A 7 -4.08 -5.20 4.35
N LEU A 8 -3.42 -4.36 5.12
CA LEU A 8 -2.91 -3.08 4.63
C LEU A 8 -1.46 -3.20 4.22
N ILE A 9 -1.08 -2.42 3.22
CA ILE A 9 0.31 -2.26 2.79
C ILE A 9 0.60 -0.77 2.64
N ASN A 10 1.75 -0.33 3.13
CA ASN A 10 2.29 0.98 2.82
C ASN A 10 3.34 0.83 1.72
N ASP A 11 2.95 1.13 0.48
CA ASP A 11 3.80 1.01 -0.71
C ASP A 11 4.81 2.17 -0.77
N VAL A 12 5.76 2.16 0.18
CA VAL A 12 6.85 3.15 0.24
C VAL A 12 7.69 3.05 -1.02
N THR A 13 8.05 4.18 -1.60
CA THR A 13 8.74 4.21 -2.89
C THR A 13 9.90 5.21 -2.88
N ALA A 14 11.11 4.74 -3.15
CA ALA A 14 12.27 5.56 -3.51
C ALA A 14 12.14 6.00 -4.97
N ARG A 15 11.60 7.20 -5.17
CA ARG A 15 11.23 7.69 -6.52
C ARG A 15 12.41 7.96 -7.44
N ASP A 16 13.53 8.36 -6.88
CA ASP A 16 14.80 8.54 -7.58
C ASP A 16 15.28 7.22 -8.20
N LEU A 17 15.31 6.14 -7.41
CA LEU A 17 15.67 4.81 -7.88
C LEU A 17 14.67 4.27 -8.90
N GLN A 18 13.37 4.39 -8.62
CA GLN A 18 12.32 3.95 -9.54
C GLN A 18 12.43 4.60 -10.91
N ARG A 19 12.74 5.91 -10.96
CA ARG A 19 12.86 6.66 -12.21
C ARG A 19 14.20 6.44 -12.90
N GLY A 20 15.28 6.34 -12.12
CA GLY A 20 16.62 6.14 -12.64
C GLY A 20 16.77 4.80 -13.36
N ASP A 21 16.18 3.74 -12.82
CA ASP A 21 16.30 2.39 -13.39
C ASP A 21 15.28 2.09 -14.49
N GLY A 22 14.16 2.83 -14.54
CA GLY A 22 13.01 2.48 -15.37
C GLY A 22 12.32 1.18 -14.92
N GLN A 23 12.80 0.53 -13.88
CA GLN A 23 12.24 -0.67 -13.24
C GLN A 23 11.79 -0.34 -11.82
N TRP A 24 10.65 -0.88 -11.39
CA TRP A 24 10.05 -0.50 -10.12
C TRP A 24 10.59 -1.30 -8.93
N VAL A 25 11.11 -2.49 -9.17
CA VAL A 25 11.50 -3.44 -8.12
C VAL A 25 12.49 -2.81 -7.14
N ARG A 26 13.57 -2.20 -7.62
CA ARG A 26 14.58 -1.58 -6.75
C ARG A 26 14.03 -0.39 -5.96
N GLY A 27 13.12 0.38 -6.54
CA GLY A 27 12.52 1.53 -5.87
C GLY A 27 11.46 1.17 -4.81
N LYS A 28 11.01 -0.09 -4.78
CA LYS A 28 9.95 -0.59 -3.87
C LYS A 28 10.41 -1.76 -2.99
N GLY A 29 11.48 -2.45 -3.37
CA GLY A 29 11.98 -3.65 -2.70
C GLY A 29 13.19 -3.41 -1.80
N LEU A 30 13.41 -2.19 -1.30
CA LEU A 30 14.45 -1.92 -0.33
C LEU A 30 14.08 -2.53 1.04
N ASP A 31 15.10 -2.79 1.86
CA ASP A 31 14.89 -3.28 3.22
C ASP A 31 13.90 -2.39 3.97
N THR A 32 12.98 -2.99 4.69
CA THR A 32 11.89 -2.36 5.45
C THR A 32 10.80 -1.66 4.63
N PHE A 33 10.90 -1.65 3.30
CA PHE A 33 9.83 -1.17 2.42
C PHE A 33 8.66 -2.15 2.39
N ALA A 34 7.50 -1.68 1.89
CA ALA A 34 6.27 -2.45 1.83
C ALA A 34 5.84 -3.06 3.18
N PRO A 35 5.86 -2.31 4.31
CA PRO A 35 5.35 -2.84 5.56
C PRO A 35 3.89 -3.25 5.41
N LEU A 36 3.55 -4.39 6.01
CA LEU A 36 2.24 -5.03 5.96
C LEU A 36 1.61 -5.11 7.35
N GLY A 37 0.30 -5.11 7.44
CA GLY A 37 -0.42 -5.30 8.70
C GLY A 37 -1.54 -4.28 8.91
N PRO A 38 -1.99 -4.09 10.17
CA PRO A 38 -1.45 -4.68 11.40
C PRO A 38 -1.76 -6.19 11.56
N PHE A 39 -2.76 -6.71 10.85
CA PHE A 39 -3.17 -8.10 10.84
C PHE A 39 -3.81 -8.45 9.50
N ILE A 40 -4.13 -9.70 9.29
CA ILE A 40 -4.94 -10.16 8.16
C ILE A 40 -6.36 -10.38 8.67
N THR A 41 -7.33 -9.73 8.05
CA THR A 41 -8.75 -10.00 8.26
C THR A 41 -9.19 -11.03 7.22
N THR A 42 -9.76 -12.14 7.65
CA THR A 42 -10.20 -13.19 6.72
C THR A 42 -11.36 -12.72 5.85
N ARG A 43 -11.49 -13.29 4.67
CA ARG A 43 -12.48 -12.81 3.68
C ARG A 43 -13.92 -12.91 4.17
N ASP A 44 -14.22 -13.85 5.04
CA ASP A 44 -15.56 -14.07 5.61
C ASP A 44 -15.97 -13.01 6.63
N GLU A 45 -15.00 -12.29 7.21
CA GLU A 45 -15.24 -11.15 8.10
C GLU A 45 -15.57 -9.86 7.35
N ILE A 46 -15.33 -9.81 6.03
CA ILE A 46 -15.53 -8.63 5.18
C ILE A 46 -16.71 -8.89 4.23
N ALA A 47 -17.84 -8.27 4.52
CA ALA A 47 -19.03 -8.44 3.70
C ALA A 47 -18.85 -7.98 2.25
N ASP A 48 -18.19 -6.83 2.04
CA ASP A 48 -17.83 -6.32 0.71
C ASP A 48 -16.51 -5.53 0.78
N VAL A 49 -15.45 -6.13 0.27
CA VAL A 49 -14.12 -5.49 0.19
C VAL A 49 -14.10 -4.27 -0.75
N HIS A 50 -15.10 -4.13 -1.61
CA HIS A 50 -15.20 -3.00 -2.55
C HIS A 50 -16.11 -1.86 -2.05
N ALA A 51 -16.42 -1.83 -0.74
CA ALA A 51 -17.23 -0.79 -0.11
C ALA A 51 -16.58 -0.21 1.16
N LEU A 52 -15.26 -0.32 1.31
CA LEU A 52 -14.52 0.12 2.49
C LEU A 52 -13.95 1.53 2.30
N LYS A 53 -13.97 2.34 3.35
CA LYS A 53 -13.23 3.61 3.39
C LYS A 53 -11.74 3.33 3.55
N ILE A 54 -10.90 4.12 2.85
CA ILE A 54 -9.44 4.07 2.93
C ILE A 54 -8.88 5.48 3.11
N GLU A 55 -7.95 5.62 4.04
CA GLU A 55 -7.24 6.89 4.29
C GLU A 55 -5.74 6.65 4.44
N GLY A 56 -4.95 7.61 3.96
CA GLY A 56 -3.53 7.74 4.25
C GLY A 56 -3.26 9.06 4.97
N ARG A 57 -2.53 9.03 6.09
CA ARG A 57 -2.18 10.22 6.87
C ARG A 57 -0.68 10.33 7.07
N LEU A 58 -0.16 11.53 6.94
CA LEU A 58 1.23 11.88 7.26
C LEU A 58 1.23 12.83 8.46
N ASN A 59 1.85 12.41 9.57
CA ASN A 59 1.88 13.18 10.83
C ASN A 59 0.50 13.67 11.29
N GLY A 60 -0.53 12.84 11.09
CA GLY A 60 -1.91 13.15 11.41
C GLY A 60 -2.67 13.94 10.33
N GLU A 61 -1.99 14.53 9.34
CA GLU A 61 -2.63 15.21 8.22
C GLU A 61 -3.11 14.21 7.17
N THR A 62 -4.36 14.33 6.72
CA THR A 62 -4.94 13.46 5.69
C THR A 62 -4.32 13.78 4.33
N MET A 63 -3.59 12.80 3.78
CA MET A 63 -2.97 12.87 2.46
C MET A 63 -3.82 12.22 1.40
N GLN A 64 -4.44 11.09 1.72
CA GLN A 64 -5.29 10.31 0.83
C GLN A 64 -6.60 9.99 1.54
N SER A 65 -7.72 10.13 0.85
CA SER A 65 -9.05 9.77 1.37
C SER A 65 -9.93 9.30 0.22
N SER A 66 -10.38 8.06 0.28
CA SER A 66 -11.14 7.44 -0.81
C SER A 66 -11.95 6.23 -0.32
N THR A 67 -12.40 5.43 -1.25
CA THR A 67 -13.06 4.14 -0.99
C THR A 67 -12.58 3.09 -1.97
N THR A 68 -12.54 1.84 -1.54
CA THR A 68 -12.25 0.70 -2.41
C THR A 68 -13.28 0.50 -3.52
N ALA A 69 -14.46 1.13 -3.41
CA ALA A 69 -15.44 1.17 -4.48
C ALA A 69 -14.89 1.81 -5.77
N LYS A 70 -13.90 2.72 -5.64
CA LYS A 70 -13.25 3.39 -6.77
C LYS A 70 -12.11 2.60 -7.41
N MET A 71 -11.82 1.38 -6.95
CA MET A 71 -10.83 0.52 -7.61
C MET A 71 -11.18 0.31 -9.09
N ILE A 72 -10.24 0.58 -9.99
CA ILE A 72 -10.41 0.40 -11.44
C ILE A 72 -10.64 -1.08 -11.75
N PHE A 73 -9.78 -1.95 -11.20
CA PHE A 73 -9.93 -3.39 -11.29
C PHE A 73 -10.28 -3.96 -9.92
N LYS A 74 -11.32 -4.77 -9.86
CA LYS A 74 -11.78 -5.42 -8.64
C LYS A 74 -10.91 -6.62 -8.28
N VAL A 75 -10.88 -7.01 -7.01
CA VAL A 75 -10.03 -8.10 -6.51
C VAL A 75 -10.17 -9.40 -7.32
N PRO A 76 -11.39 -9.90 -7.65
CA PRO A 76 -11.52 -11.12 -8.45
C PRO A 76 -10.88 -11.00 -9.83
N TYR A 77 -10.98 -9.82 -10.47
CA TYR A 77 -10.35 -9.58 -11.76
C TYR A 77 -8.82 -9.62 -11.64
N LEU A 78 -8.24 -8.96 -10.63
CA LEU A 78 -6.80 -8.92 -10.42
C LEU A 78 -6.24 -10.34 -10.21
N VAL A 79 -6.87 -11.14 -9.35
CA VAL A 79 -6.47 -12.54 -9.10
C VAL A 79 -6.54 -13.35 -10.40
N SER A 80 -7.64 -13.25 -11.13
CA SER A 80 -7.81 -13.96 -12.40
C SER A 80 -6.79 -13.53 -13.46
N TYR A 81 -6.51 -12.24 -13.57
CA TYR A 81 -5.58 -11.71 -14.56
C TYR A 81 -4.13 -12.13 -14.28
N ILE A 82 -3.69 -11.99 -13.02
CA ILE A 82 -2.32 -12.33 -12.61
C ILE A 82 -2.08 -13.84 -12.77
N SER A 83 -3.04 -14.67 -12.40
CA SER A 83 -2.91 -16.12 -12.46
C SER A 83 -2.84 -16.70 -13.89
N GLN A 84 -3.11 -15.89 -14.92
CA GLN A 84 -2.93 -16.32 -16.30
C GLN A 84 -1.44 -16.46 -16.69
N GLY A 85 -0.56 -15.72 -16.03
CA GLY A 85 0.86 -15.71 -16.36
C GLY A 85 1.79 -16.04 -15.20
N ILE A 86 1.28 -15.99 -13.97
CA ILE A 86 2.05 -16.21 -12.75
C ILE A 86 1.30 -17.22 -11.88
N THR A 87 1.97 -18.29 -11.50
CA THR A 87 1.42 -19.22 -10.52
C THR A 87 1.31 -18.52 -9.18
N LEU A 88 0.10 -18.44 -8.62
CA LEU A 88 -0.14 -17.90 -7.29
C LEU A 88 -0.07 -19.01 -6.26
N GLU A 89 0.72 -18.80 -5.22
CA GLU A 89 0.92 -19.75 -4.13
C GLU A 89 0.28 -19.25 -2.83
N ALA A 90 0.07 -20.15 -1.89
CA ALA A 90 -0.42 -19.78 -0.56
C ALA A 90 0.60 -18.87 0.14
N GLY A 91 0.16 -17.71 0.56
CA GLY A 91 1.02 -16.68 1.18
C GLY A 91 1.42 -15.55 0.24
N ASP A 92 1.10 -15.64 -1.05
CA ASP A 92 1.33 -14.52 -1.97
C ASP A 92 0.49 -13.30 -1.59
N VAL A 93 1.10 -12.13 -1.72
CA VAL A 93 0.47 -10.84 -1.44
C VAL A 93 0.35 -10.03 -2.73
N ILE A 94 -0.86 -9.59 -3.03
CA ILE A 94 -1.15 -8.72 -4.17
C ILE A 94 -1.40 -7.30 -3.67
N ALA A 95 -0.48 -6.37 -3.97
CA ALA A 95 -0.68 -4.95 -3.74
C ALA A 95 -1.60 -4.40 -4.84
N THR A 96 -2.84 -4.08 -4.47
CA THR A 96 -3.92 -3.75 -5.42
C THR A 96 -3.94 -2.28 -5.87
N GLY A 97 -2.98 -1.48 -5.43
CA GLY A 97 -2.85 -0.08 -5.79
C GLY A 97 -3.20 0.90 -4.67
N THR A 98 -3.16 2.18 -4.99
CA THR A 98 -3.35 3.29 -4.04
C THR A 98 -4.32 4.33 -4.61
N PRO A 99 -5.11 5.01 -3.76
CA PRO A 99 -5.94 6.13 -4.21
C PRO A 99 -5.10 7.38 -4.54
N GLU A 100 -5.75 8.39 -5.09
CA GLU A 100 -5.18 9.72 -5.34
C GLU A 100 -4.67 10.37 -4.05
N GLY A 101 -3.76 11.36 -4.19
CA GLY A 101 -3.21 12.14 -3.06
C GLY A 101 -1.80 11.72 -2.64
N VAL A 102 -1.15 10.86 -3.44
CA VAL A 102 0.27 10.49 -3.23
C VAL A 102 1.14 11.74 -3.15
N GLY A 103 1.96 11.83 -2.10
CA GLY A 103 2.74 13.03 -1.76
C GLY A 103 3.63 13.52 -2.90
N PHE A 104 4.27 12.61 -3.63
CA PHE A 104 5.14 12.95 -4.76
C PHE A 104 4.44 13.76 -5.87
N PHE A 105 3.15 13.55 -6.11
CA PHE A 105 2.40 14.23 -7.17
C PHE A 105 1.72 15.51 -6.70
N ARG A 106 1.87 15.90 -5.43
CA ARG A 106 1.36 17.16 -4.90
C ARG A 106 2.19 18.36 -5.41
N LYS A 107 1.65 19.54 -5.29
CA LYS A 107 2.30 20.80 -5.64
C LYS A 107 2.25 21.76 -4.45
N PRO A 108 3.37 21.99 -3.74
CA PRO A 108 4.68 21.34 -3.94
C PRO A 108 4.66 19.85 -3.54
N PRO A 109 5.61 19.04 -4.05
CA PRO A 109 5.71 17.65 -3.65
C PRO A 109 5.96 17.49 -2.14
N VAL A 110 5.29 16.51 -1.52
CA VAL A 110 5.49 16.11 -0.13
C VAL A 110 6.19 14.77 -0.09
N LEU A 111 7.43 14.76 0.40
CA LEU A 111 8.24 13.57 0.53
C LEU A 111 8.40 13.20 2.00
N LEU A 112 8.50 11.90 2.27
CA LEU A 112 8.74 11.37 3.62
C LEU A 112 10.13 11.77 4.11
N LYS A 113 10.25 12.13 5.38
CA LYS A 113 11.49 12.54 6.05
C LYS A 113 11.72 11.68 7.28
N ASP A 114 12.94 11.69 7.79
CA ASP A 114 13.25 11.03 9.07
C ASP A 114 12.35 11.55 10.19
N GLY A 115 11.82 10.65 10.99
CA GLY A 115 10.90 10.93 12.08
C GLY A 115 9.43 11.06 11.66
N ASP A 116 9.10 11.18 10.37
CA ASP A 116 7.72 11.20 9.91
C ASP A 116 6.96 9.93 10.31
N VAL A 117 5.68 10.08 10.55
CA VAL A 117 4.77 8.95 10.81
C VAL A 117 3.73 8.90 9.70
N PHE A 118 3.71 7.78 8.98
CA PHE A 118 2.67 7.52 7.99
C PHE A 118 1.71 6.44 8.48
N GLU A 119 0.42 6.70 8.32
CA GLU A 119 -0.66 5.80 8.72
C GLU A 119 -1.53 5.48 7.51
N VAL A 120 -1.78 4.18 7.32
CA VAL A 120 -2.77 3.67 6.36
C VAL A 120 -3.90 3.07 7.17
N SER A 121 -5.11 3.57 6.96
CA SER A 121 -6.32 3.07 7.64
C SER A 121 -7.33 2.58 6.62
N VAL A 122 -7.87 1.41 6.84
CA VAL A 122 -9.01 0.90 6.08
C VAL A 122 -10.07 0.38 7.05
N GLU A 123 -11.30 0.76 6.76
CA GLU A 123 -12.45 0.30 7.55
C GLU A 123 -12.41 -1.23 7.71
N ARG A 124 -12.58 -1.73 8.93
CA ARG A 124 -12.51 -3.15 9.34
C ARG A 124 -11.14 -3.84 9.21
N LEU A 125 -10.15 -3.22 8.58
CA LEU A 125 -8.79 -3.76 8.46
C LEU A 125 -7.80 -3.11 9.45
N GLY A 126 -8.26 -2.12 10.20
CA GLY A 126 -7.44 -1.43 11.21
C GLY A 126 -6.60 -0.30 10.64
N THR A 127 -5.48 -0.02 11.31
CA THR A 127 -4.53 1.03 10.94
C THR A 127 -3.11 0.50 11.01
N LEU A 128 -2.43 0.54 9.88
CA LEU A 128 -1.00 0.29 9.78
C LEU A 128 -0.26 1.61 10.00
N ARG A 129 0.62 1.66 11.00
CA ARG A 129 1.37 2.85 11.36
C ARG A 129 2.87 2.59 11.29
N ASN A 130 3.58 3.42 10.54
CA ASN A 130 5.02 3.28 10.33
C ASN A 130 5.72 4.60 10.63
N THR A 131 6.85 4.53 11.34
CA THR A 131 7.77 5.66 11.51
C THR A 131 8.86 5.55 10.45
N VAL A 132 9.08 6.62 9.71
CA VAL A 132 10.15 6.73 8.71
C VAL A 132 11.49 6.89 9.42
N ARG A 133 12.50 6.17 8.96
CA ARG A 133 13.89 6.34 9.38
C ARG A 133 14.75 6.62 8.16
N GLY A 134 15.59 7.63 8.27
CA GLY A 134 16.61 7.93 7.26
C GLY A 134 17.67 6.82 7.15
N PRO A 135 18.54 6.89 6.15
CA PRO A 135 19.65 5.95 6.01
C PRO A 135 20.51 5.93 7.27
N ARG A 136 20.97 4.72 7.66
CA ARG A 136 21.93 4.61 8.78
C ARG A 136 23.26 5.24 8.33
N GLY A 137 23.75 6.22 9.11
CA GLY A 137 25.05 6.86 8.85
C GLY A 137 25.00 8.11 7.96
N ALA A 138 23.86 8.75 7.83
CA ALA A 138 23.72 10.11 7.28
C ALA A 138 23.88 11.13 8.42
N ASP A 139 25.06 11.15 9.06
CA ASP A 139 25.50 12.23 9.99
C ASP A 139 26.35 13.24 9.21
#